data_fe0cdf19a286e86a27cfd6ef378101fe
#
_entry.id   fe0cdf19a286e86a27cfd6ef378101fe
#
_cell.length_a   1.000
_cell.length_b   1.000
_cell.length_c   1.000
_cell.angle_alpha   90.00
_cell.angle_beta   90.00
_cell.angle_gamma   90.00
#
_symmetry.space_group_name_H-M   'P 1'
#
loop_
_entity.id
_entity.type
_entity.pdbx_description
1 polymer ?
#
loop_
_entity_poly.entity_id
_entity_poly.type
_entity_poly.pdbx_seq_one_letter_code
_entity_poly.pdbx_strand_id
1 'polypeptide(L)'
;MKLLQSPRVRLLLFALLAMGAVFALQISWDTRYRTASGIPGSFAPFGDEIRRADGTVDYRATLNQLLGPPVPVSENAAPVFLKLLCQKELADPQLRAAVLAAVGLSEHEFATGKEFCDTWDALANSSAFHAFESPWPSNGDGAHREVAAWLDRWQPQLAQLRTATELKWYLPLVNPAPELPLHTDALPAATAVRHYGWILRGSAFRAAARGDLDSAVTELITAFRLGRQLRGSGTLQNLVSIQVNGLAGQAATQLIQNYELGEPQLQRLAAALADEDFSQLTAPRSLRGERYQVLDLLQVADRGRAFQKLDHFPTPLNRPLFWNSFGSFVDRGRVLERINLRFDGLSDLARANQLQGSALQAQLKQWDEGFAGDWLPSGTEWLTFLFSPPVRGVKLGELMCDSFWSGSFIPNTLVRITQEQRLVQLTIAAERYRCRNGEYPESPELLIPEFLPELPLDLFAESGSFGYERIPSGFRVFAAANRPSRLPRWSDLTFEIRVERNALSSSKKNSTSD
;
A
#
# COMPACT_ATOMS: atom_id res chain seq x y z
N MET A 1 -23.64 -53.58 -30.74
CA MET A 1 -24.75 -52.92 -31.46
C MET A 1 -26.04 -52.75 -30.65
N LYS A 2 -26.44 -53.65 -29.73
CA LYS A 2 -27.71 -53.50 -28.94
C LYS A 2 -27.74 -52.30 -27.98
N LEU A 3 -26.58 -51.79 -27.49
CA LEU A 3 -26.51 -50.62 -26.60
C LEU A 3 -26.90 -49.31 -27.31
N LEU A 4 -26.67 -49.19 -28.62
CA LEU A 4 -27.01 -48.00 -29.40
C LEU A 4 -28.51 -47.89 -29.75
N GLN A 5 -29.30 -48.93 -29.47
CA GLN A 5 -30.73 -48.93 -29.72
C GLN A 5 -31.54 -48.31 -28.57
N SER A 6 -30.94 -48.15 -27.40
CA SER A 6 -31.60 -47.51 -26.27
C SER A 6 -31.81 -46.02 -26.54
N PRO A 7 -33.03 -45.48 -26.43
CA PRO A 7 -33.32 -44.08 -26.63
C PRO A 7 -32.52 -43.17 -25.66
N ARG A 8 -32.22 -43.65 -24.47
CA ARG A 8 -31.40 -42.94 -23.49
C ARG A 8 -29.94 -42.82 -23.93
N VAL A 9 -29.37 -43.88 -24.55
CA VAL A 9 -28.00 -43.84 -25.06
C VAL A 9 -27.89 -42.94 -26.29
N ARG A 10 -28.92 -42.93 -27.16
CA ARG A 10 -28.97 -41.99 -28.30
C ARG A 10 -29.07 -40.54 -27.83
N LEU A 11 -29.87 -40.25 -26.82
CA LEU A 11 -29.99 -38.91 -26.23
C LEU A 11 -28.69 -38.46 -25.62
N LEU A 12 -27.99 -39.36 -24.90
CA LEU A 12 -26.67 -39.06 -24.30
C LEU A 12 -25.61 -38.79 -25.37
N LEU A 13 -25.57 -39.61 -26.43
CA LEU A 13 -24.67 -39.42 -27.56
C LEU A 13 -24.95 -38.11 -28.31
N PHE A 14 -26.22 -37.79 -28.51
CA PHE A 14 -26.62 -36.52 -29.13
C PHE A 14 -26.23 -35.32 -28.26
N ALA A 15 -26.43 -35.42 -26.95
CA ALA A 15 -25.99 -34.38 -26.00
C ALA A 15 -24.45 -34.19 -26.01
N LEU A 16 -23.70 -35.30 -26.05
CA LEU A 16 -22.22 -35.25 -26.14
C LEU A 16 -21.74 -34.68 -27.49
N LEU A 17 -22.40 -35.02 -28.61
CA LEU A 17 -22.09 -34.47 -29.93
C LEU A 17 -22.45 -32.98 -30.00
N ALA A 18 -23.62 -32.59 -29.46
CA ALA A 18 -24.01 -31.20 -29.37
C ALA A 18 -23.03 -30.39 -28.50
N MET A 19 -22.60 -30.91 -27.35
CA MET A 19 -21.55 -30.33 -26.51
C MET A 19 -20.24 -30.21 -27.29
N GLY A 20 -19.80 -31.25 -27.98
CA GLY A 20 -18.59 -31.24 -28.81
C GLY A 20 -18.65 -30.19 -29.94
N ALA A 21 -19.82 -30.04 -30.59
CA ALA A 21 -20.05 -29.01 -31.60
C ALA A 21 -20.02 -27.58 -31.01
N VAL A 22 -20.62 -27.39 -29.83
CA VAL A 22 -20.55 -26.11 -29.09
C VAL A 22 -19.10 -25.80 -28.71
N PHE A 23 -18.35 -26.78 -28.21
CA PHE A 23 -16.94 -26.63 -27.90
C PHE A 23 -16.11 -26.28 -29.15
N ALA A 24 -16.33 -26.95 -30.28
CA ALA A 24 -15.62 -26.66 -31.52
C ALA A 24 -15.93 -25.25 -32.04
N LEU A 25 -17.19 -24.80 -31.96
CA LEU A 25 -17.60 -23.44 -32.28
C LEU A 25 -16.97 -22.42 -31.34
N GLN A 26 -16.86 -22.72 -30.07
CA GLN A 26 -16.20 -21.86 -29.08
C GLN A 26 -14.71 -21.71 -29.38
N ILE A 27 -13.99 -22.79 -29.74
CA ILE A 27 -12.58 -22.74 -30.14
C ILE A 27 -12.43 -21.90 -31.41
N SER A 28 -13.31 -22.06 -32.38
CA SER A 28 -13.31 -21.26 -33.62
C SER A 28 -13.57 -19.77 -33.36
N TRP A 29 -14.40 -19.48 -32.36
CA TRP A 29 -14.69 -18.09 -31.94
C TRP A 29 -13.50 -17.44 -31.24
N ASP A 30 -12.84 -18.15 -30.35
CA ASP A 30 -11.68 -17.67 -29.58
C ASP A 30 -10.50 -17.34 -30.50
N THR A 31 -10.27 -18.14 -31.57
CA THR A 31 -9.23 -17.86 -32.56
C THR A 31 -9.50 -16.61 -33.39
N ARG A 32 -10.76 -16.23 -33.64
CA ARG A 32 -11.12 -15.01 -34.38
C ARG A 32 -10.88 -13.73 -33.56
N TYR A 33 -11.05 -13.79 -32.23
CA TYR A 33 -10.81 -12.63 -31.37
C TYR A 33 -9.34 -12.34 -31.07
N ARG A 34 -8.43 -13.30 -31.32
CA ARG A 34 -6.99 -13.11 -31.17
C ARG A 34 -6.40 -12.00 -32.03
N THR A 35 -7.06 -11.62 -33.11
CA THR A 35 -6.54 -10.69 -34.11
C THR A 35 -7.22 -9.32 -34.15
N ALA A 36 -8.28 -9.08 -33.36
CA ALA A 36 -9.00 -7.82 -33.39
C ALA A 36 -8.27 -6.73 -32.57
N SER A 37 -7.33 -6.06 -33.19
CA SER A 37 -6.81 -4.79 -32.70
C SER A 37 -7.88 -3.71 -32.90
N GLY A 38 -8.38 -3.10 -31.83
CA GLY A 38 -9.30 -1.96 -31.91
C GLY A 38 -10.56 -2.04 -31.07
N ILE A 39 -10.66 -3.00 -30.15
CA ILE A 39 -11.78 -3.08 -29.21
C ILE A 39 -11.51 -2.11 -28.04
N PRO A 40 -12.53 -1.33 -27.58
CA PRO A 40 -12.46 -0.61 -26.32
C PRO A 40 -12.07 -1.59 -25.20
N GLY A 41 -10.96 -1.38 -24.53
CA GLY A 41 -10.39 -2.37 -23.63
C GLY A 41 -9.20 -3.10 -24.26
N SER A 42 -8.40 -2.40 -25.06
CA SER A 42 -7.13 -2.93 -25.58
C SER A 42 -6.10 -3.14 -24.47
N PHE A 43 -5.08 -3.94 -24.75
CA PHE A 43 -3.87 -4.01 -23.91
C PHE A 43 -3.12 -2.68 -23.78
N ALA A 44 -3.45 -1.67 -24.59
CA ALA A 44 -2.87 -0.33 -24.55
C ALA A 44 -3.97 0.72 -24.27
N PRO A 45 -4.51 0.78 -23.02
CA PRO A 45 -5.67 1.61 -22.69
C PRO A 45 -5.39 3.12 -22.71
N PHE A 46 -4.14 3.55 -22.63
CA PHE A 46 -3.76 4.97 -22.63
C PHE A 46 -3.18 5.45 -23.94
N GLY A 47 -2.76 4.53 -24.82
CA GLY A 47 -2.26 4.83 -26.17
C GLY A 47 -0.79 5.27 -26.24
N ASP A 48 -0.11 5.44 -25.11
CA ASP A 48 1.31 5.81 -25.00
C ASP A 48 2.22 4.65 -24.58
N GLU A 49 1.67 3.43 -24.55
CA GLU A 49 2.39 2.23 -24.17
C GLU A 49 3.44 1.84 -25.22
N ILE A 50 4.62 1.47 -24.72
CA ILE A 50 5.71 0.95 -25.56
C ILE A 50 5.32 -0.43 -26.08
N ARG A 51 5.50 -0.65 -27.38
CA ARG A 51 5.25 -1.95 -28.01
C ARG A 51 6.54 -2.66 -28.35
N ARG A 52 6.53 -3.98 -28.14
CA ARG A 52 7.61 -4.86 -28.61
C ARG A 52 7.48 -5.11 -30.11
N ALA A 53 8.52 -5.66 -30.72
CA ALA A 53 8.54 -6.00 -32.13
C ALA A 53 7.44 -7.00 -32.55
N ASP A 54 6.98 -7.84 -31.64
CA ASP A 54 5.88 -8.79 -31.84
C ASP A 54 4.48 -8.15 -31.70
N GLY A 55 4.40 -6.82 -31.51
CA GLY A 55 3.16 -6.06 -31.34
C GLY A 55 2.58 -6.08 -29.94
N THR A 56 3.16 -6.84 -29.01
CA THR A 56 2.71 -6.86 -27.61
C THR A 56 3.18 -5.61 -26.87
N VAL A 57 2.52 -5.29 -25.75
CA VAL A 57 2.88 -4.14 -24.93
C VAL A 57 4.04 -4.51 -24.00
N ASP A 58 5.03 -3.62 -23.92
CA ASP A 58 6.08 -3.68 -22.91
C ASP A 58 5.73 -2.79 -21.71
N TYR A 59 4.94 -3.33 -20.80
CA TYR A 59 4.51 -2.60 -19.62
C TYR A 59 5.67 -2.23 -18.68
N ARG A 60 6.72 -3.05 -18.63
CA ARG A 60 7.92 -2.75 -17.83
C ARG A 60 8.64 -1.52 -18.39
N ALA A 61 8.91 -1.50 -19.70
CA ALA A 61 9.50 -0.34 -20.35
C ALA A 61 8.61 0.91 -20.20
N THR A 62 7.30 0.75 -20.36
CA THR A 62 6.33 1.85 -20.20
C THR A 62 6.36 2.42 -18.78
N LEU A 63 6.35 1.57 -17.74
CA LEU A 63 6.42 2.02 -16.35
C LEU A 63 7.77 2.68 -16.03
N ASN A 64 8.87 2.13 -16.55
CA ASN A 64 10.20 2.73 -16.38
C ASN A 64 10.27 4.11 -17.05
N GLN A 65 9.66 4.29 -18.21
CA GLN A 65 9.54 5.61 -18.84
C GLN A 65 8.77 6.61 -17.95
N LEU A 66 7.73 6.15 -17.26
CA LEU A 66 6.96 6.97 -16.31
C LEU A 66 7.74 7.32 -15.05
N LEU A 67 8.76 6.56 -14.65
CA LEU A 67 9.65 6.93 -13.54
C LEU A 67 10.51 8.16 -13.88
N GLY A 68 10.65 8.49 -15.15
CA GLY A 68 11.51 9.57 -15.62
C GLY A 68 12.95 9.12 -15.92
N PRO A 69 13.85 10.07 -16.17
CA PRO A 69 15.23 9.75 -16.50
C PRO A 69 15.96 9.13 -15.30
N PRO A 70 16.97 8.29 -15.58
CA PRO A 70 17.83 7.73 -14.52
C PRO A 70 18.43 8.82 -13.64
N VAL A 71 18.43 8.57 -12.34
CA VAL A 71 19.03 9.45 -11.33
C VAL A 71 20.47 9.01 -11.09
N PRO A 72 21.45 9.94 -11.04
CA PRO A 72 22.83 9.60 -10.69
C PRO A 72 22.91 8.83 -9.37
N VAL A 73 23.82 7.87 -9.25
CA VAL A 73 23.97 7.02 -8.06
C VAL A 73 24.14 7.85 -6.80
N SER A 74 24.88 8.96 -6.86
CA SER A 74 25.10 9.88 -5.74
C SER A 74 23.85 10.64 -5.29
N GLU A 75 22.83 10.72 -6.13
CA GLU A 75 21.55 11.40 -5.86
C GLU A 75 20.39 10.40 -5.66
N ASN A 76 20.67 9.10 -5.74
CA ASN A 76 19.67 8.04 -5.67
C ASN A 76 19.68 7.35 -4.31
N ALA A 77 18.54 7.32 -3.66
CA ALA A 77 18.35 6.64 -2.37
C ALA A 77 18.40 5.10 -2.49
N ALA A 78 17.89 4.55 -3.59
CA ALA A 78 17.68 3.11 -3.74
C ALA A 78 18.93 2.25 -3.48
N PRO A 79 20.16 2.58 -3.94
CA PRO A 79 21.36 1.81 -3.64
C PRO A 79 21.62 1.61 -2.15
N VAL A 80 21.37 2.63 -1.31
CA VAL A 80 21.59 2.55 0.14
C VAL A 80 20.59 1.60 0.78
N PHE A 81 19.32 1.70 0.41
CA PHE A 81 18.27 0.81 0.93
C PHE A 81 18.47 -0.65 0.48
N LEU A 82 18.81 -0.87 -0.80
CA LEU A 82 19.09 -2.19 -1.31
C LEU A 82 20.25 -2.85 -0.57
N LYS A 83 21.36 -2.13 -0.42
CA LYS A 83 22.54 -2.59 0.29
C LYS A 83 22.25 -3.02 1.72
N LEU A 84 21.54 -2.18 2.49
CA LEU A 84 21.40 -2.38 3.93
C LEU A 84 20.19 -3.26 4.31
N LEU A 85 19.14 -3.32 3.50
CA LEU A 85 17.87 -3.89 3.92
C LEU A 85 17.28 -4.94 2.96
N CYS A 86 17.90 -5.20 1.78
CA CYS A 86 17.32 -6.09 0.79
C CYS A 86 18.16 -7.36 0.51
N GLN A 87 19.00 -7.78 1.43
CA GLN A 87 19.89 -8.92 1.21
C GLN A 87 19.15 -10.24 0.95
N LYS A 88 18.04 -10.46 1.66
CA LYS A 88 17.21 -11.66 1.53
C LYS A 88 16.30 -11.61 0.30
N GLU A 89 15.72 -10.46 0.05
CA GLU A 89 14.83 -10.25 -1.09
C GLU A 89 15.57 -10.39 -2.43
N LEU A 90 16.87 -10.09 -2.43
CA LEU A 90 17.77 -10.25 -3.57
C LEU A 90 18.64 -11.51 -3.46
N ALA A 91 18.10 -12.59 -2.90
CA ALA A 91 18.83 -13.87 -2.79
C ALA A 91 19.07 -14.53 -4.16
N ASP A 92 18.15 -14.35 -5.13
CA ASP A 92 18.35 -14.82 -6.49
C ASP A 92 19.50 -14.06 -7.16
N PRO A 93 20.58 -14.74 -7.61
CA PRO A 93 21.76 -14.05 -8.15
C PRO A 93 21.49 -13.31 -9.47
N GLN A 94 20.56 -13.80 -10.30
CA GLN A 94 20.27 -13.18 -11.59
C GLN A 94 19.44 -11.91 -11.40
N LEU A 95 18.40 -11.97 -10.55
CA LEU A 95 17.61 -10.80 -10.18
C LEU A 95 18.50 -9.77 -9.49
N ARG A 96 19.33 -10.20 -8.55
CA ARG A 96 20.25 -9.32 -7.84
C ARG A 96 21.18 -8.58 -8.80
N ALA A 97 21.88 -9.32 -9.69
CA ALA A 97 22.77 -8.70 -10.66
C ALA A 97 22.06 -7.66 -11.54
N ALA A 98 20.83 -7.94 -12.00
CA ALA A 98 20.04 -7.03 -12.79
C ALA A 98 19.63 -5.77 -12.01
N VAL A 99 19.17 -5.93 -10.75
CA VAL A 99 18.77 -4.82 -9.89
C VAL A 99 19.96 -3.94 -9.53
N LEU A 100 21.09 -4.55 -9.12
CA LEU A 100 22.30 -3.81 -8.76
C LEU A 100 22.87 -3.02 -9.94
N ALA A 101 22.91 -3.64 -11.13
CA ALA A 101 23.33 -2.95 -12.35
C ALA A 101 22.43 -1.74 -12.69
N ALA A 102 21.11 -1.88 -12.48
CA ALA A 102 20.15 -0.83 -12.80
C ALA A 102 20.27 0.41 -11.89
N VAL A 103 20.81 0.25 -10.66
CA VAL A 103 21.03 1.34 -9.72
C VAL A 103 22.53 1.71 -9.56
N GLY A 104 23.42 1.07 -10.31
CA GLY A 104 24.85 1.34 -10.29
C GLY A 104 25.57 0.89 -9.00
N LEU A 105 25.07 -0.14 -8.33
CA LEU A 105 25.66 -0.73 -7.13
C LEU A 105 26.44 -2.00 -7.49
N SER A 106 27.68 -2.14 -7.02
CA SER A 106 28.46 -3.36 -7.22
C SER A 106 28.08 -4.48 -6.25
N GLU A 107 28.31 -5.74 -6.64
CA GLU A 107 28.14 -6.91 -5.76
C GLU A 107 28.97 -6.80 -4.47
N HIS A 108 30.19 -6.26 -4.58
CA HIS A 108 31.05 -6.05 -3.41
C HIS A 108 30.44 -5.05 -2.42
N GLU A 109 29.96 -3.91 -2.90
CA GLU A 109 29.31 -2.90 -2.08
C GLU A 109 28.03 -3.43 -1.46
N PHE A 110 27.21 -4.15 -2.23
CA PHE A 110 26.00 -4.79 -1.74
C PHE A 110 26.30 -5.75 -0.59
N ALA A 111 27.32 -6.61 -0.73
CA ALA A 111 27.71 -7.58 0.30
C ALA A 111 28.11 -6.95 1.64
N THR A 112 28.59 -5.68 1.64
CA THR A 112 28.98 -5.01 2.89
C THR A 112 27.79 -4.69 3.81
N GLY A 113 26.56 -4.73 3.32
CA GLY A 113 25.35 -4.52 4.12
C GLY A 113 24.79 -5.79 4.80
N LYS A 114 25.37 -6.97 4.49
CA LYS A 114 24.81 -8.26 4.92
C LYS A 114 24.66 -8.37 6.42
N GLU A 115 25.68 -8.00 7.19
CA GLU A 115 25.65 -8.13 8.66
C GLU A 115 24.59 -7.24 9.30
N PHE A 116 24.39 -6.03 8.77
CA PHE A 116 23.31 -5.15 9.21
C PHE A 116 21.94 -5.79 8.98
N CYS A 117 21.71 -6.31 7.77
CA CYS A 117 20.44 -6.96 7.41
C CYS A 117 20.18 -8.20 8.28
N ASP A 118 21.17 -9.09 8.41
CA ASP A 118 21.03 -10.32 9.19
C ASP A 118 20.71 -10.04 10.67
N THR A 119 21.37 -9.04 11.28
CA THR A 119 21.12 -8.66 12.68
C THR A 119 19.78 -7.94 12.85
N TRP A 120 19.34 -7.15 11.86
CA TRP A 120 18.00 -6.57 11.84
C TRP A 120 16.93 -7.66 11.81
N ASP A 121 17.07 -8.62 10.90
CA ASP A 121 16.11 -9.71 10.76
C ASP A 121 16.02 -10.58 12.02
N ALA A 122 17.14 -10.83 12.68
CA ALA A 122 17.15 -11.54 13.95
C ALA A 122 16.37 -10.74 15.01
N LEU A 123 16.59 -9.44 15.11
CA LEU A 123 15.89 -8.55 16.04
C LEU A 123 14.40 -8.44 15.72
N ALA A 124 14.03 -8.27 14.44
CA ALA A 124 12.66 -8.14 13.98
C ALA A 124 11.82 -9.40 14.23
N ASN A 125 12.45 -10.57 14.33
CA ASN A 125 11.80 -11.84 14.64
C ASN A 125 11.94 -12.26 16.12
N SER A 126 12.54 -11.42 16.96
CA SER A 126 12.70 -11.68 18.40
C SER A 126 11.54 -11.09 19.22
N SER A 127 11.46 -11.52 20.48
CA SER A 127 10.53 -10.90 21.43
C SER A 127 10.86 -9.43 21.75
N ALA A 128 12.07 -8.96 21.41
CA ALA A 128 12.45 -7.57 21.61
C ALA A 128 11.78 -6.60 20.63
N PHE A 129 11.14 -7.09 19.56
CA PHE A 129 10.49 -6.25 18.55
C PHE A 129 9.42 -5.31 19.15
N HIS A 130 8.75 -5.70 20.23
CA HIS A 130 7.75 -4.85 20.88
C HIS A 130 8.30 -3.49 21.37
N ALA A 131 9.61 -3.38 21.59
CA ALA A 131 10.24 -2.10 21.94
C ALA A 131 10.21 -1.06 20.80
N PHE A 132 9.86 -1.46 19.58
CA PHE A 132 9.60 -0.53 18.47
C PHE A 132 8.14 -0.05 18.44
N GLU A 133 7.24 -0.67 19.19
CA GLU A 133 5.78 -0.46 19.08
C GLU A 133 5.24 0.63 20.03
N SER A 134 5.94 0.89 21.12
CA SER A 134 5.47 1.82 22.17
C SER A 134 6.60 2.68 22.74
N PRO A 135 6.29 3.84 23.34
CA PRO A 135 7.26 4.67 24.04
C PRO A 135 7.99 3.90 25.13
N TRP A 136 9.29 4.15 25.25
CA TRP A 136 10.11 3.43 26.20
C TRP A 136 9.87 3.92 27.63
N PRO A 137 9.70 3.01 28.58
CA PRO A 137 9.63 3.37 30.00
C PRO A 137 11.01 3.84 30.49
N SER A 138 11.02 4.68 31.53
CA SER A 138 12.25 5.22 32.12
C SER A 138 13.24 4.12 32.56
N ASN A 139 12.71 2.97 32.97
CA ASN A 139 13.47 1.79 33.39
C ASN A 139 13.26 0.64 32.39
N GLY A 140 13.65 0.85 31.14
CA GLY A 140 13.46 -0.12 30.06
C GLY A 140 13.92 -1.53 30.42
N ASP A 141 13.14 -2.54 30.03
CA ASP A 141 13.42 -3.96 30.25
C ASP A 141 14.57 -4.50 29.36
N GLY A 142 14.73 -5.82 29.35
CA GLY A 142 15.74 -6.49 28.55
C GLY A 142 15.62 -6.19 27.04
N ALA A 143 14.41 -6.16 26.53
CA ALA A 143 14.11 -5.89 25.13
C ALA A 143 14.53 -4.47 24.71
N HIS A 144 14.23 -3.45 25.53
CA HIS A 144 14.65 -2.08 25.28
C HIS A 144 16.18 -1.94 25.29
N ARG A 145 16.88 -2.66 26.19
CA ARG A 145 18.35 -2.69 26.22
C ARG A 145 18.94 -3.37 24.98
N GLU A 146 18.33 -4.45 24.52
CA GLU A 146 18.76 -5.15 23.30
C GLU A 146 18.60 -4.26 22.06
N VAL A 147 17.44 -3.63 21.89
CA VAL A 147 17.20 -2.68 20.80
C VAL A 147 18.13 -1.47 20.91
N ALA A 148 18.39 -0.95 22.12
CA ALA A 148 19.32 0.15 22.33
C ALA A 148 20.73 -0.21 21.87
N ALA A 149 21.22 -1.40 22.27
CA ALA A 149 22.56 -1.86 21.89
C ALA A 149 22.67 -2.07 20.36
N TRP A 150 21.61 -2.59 19.72
CA TRP A 150 21.53 -2.72 18.28
C TRP A 150 21.59 -1.35 17.58
N LEU A 151 20.78 -0.39 18.02
CA LEU A 151 20.77 0.97 17.48
C LEU A 151 22.13 1.67 17.65
N ASP A 152 22.82 1.47 18.79
CA ASP A 152 24.15 2.04 19.02
C ASP A 152 25.21 1.41 18.11
N ARG A 153 25.18 0.11 17.94
CA ARG A 153 26.09 -0.62 17.05
C ARG A 153 26.02 -0.12 15.62
N TRP A 154 24.83 0.15 15.13
CA TRP A 154 24.56 0.43 13.72
C TRP A 154 24.38 1.92 13.39
N GLN A 155 24.78 2.83 14.27
CA GLN A 155 24.67 4.28 14.06
C GLN A 155 25.23 4.76 12.69
N PRO A 156 26.40 4.30 12.20
CA PRO A 156 26.91 4.74 10.91
C PRO A 156 25.97 4.36 9.74
N GLN A 157 25.40 3.13 9.75
CA GLN A 157 24.47 2.65 8.72
C GLN A 157 23.13 3.38 8.81
N LEU A 158 22.63 3.60 10.03
CA LEU A 158 21.42 4.39 10.26
C LEU A 158 21.60 5.84 9.80
N ALA A 159 22.78 6.44 9.96
CA ALA A 159 23.08 7.76 9.41
C ALA A 159 23.03 7.75 7.87
N GLN A 160 23.57 6.72 7.21
CA GLN A 160 23.46 6.58 5.76
C GLN A 160 22.01 6.50 5.30
N LEU A 161 21.18 5.70 5.99
CA LEU A 161 19.75 5.57 5.68
C LEU A 161 19.00 6.91 5.88
N ARG A 162 19.32 7.68 6.94
CA ARG A 162 18.72 9.02 7.15
C ARG A 162 19.07 9.95 6.00
N THR A 163 20.35 10.04 5.64
CA THR A 163 20.78 10.85 4.50
C THR A 163 20.10 10.39 3.20
N ALA A 164 19.94 9.10 3.00
CA ALA A 164 19.27 8.58 1.82
C ALA A 164 17.81 9.04 1.71
N THR A 165 17.11 9.33 2.83
CA THR A 165 15.74 9.88 2.76
C THR A 165 15.68 11.31 2.21
N GLU A 166 16.79 11.99 2.06
CA GLU A 166 16.89 13.33 1.45
C GLU A 166 17.18 13.28 -0.04
N LEU A 167 17.55 12.10 -0.56
CA LEU A 167 17.84 11.86 -1.97
C LEU A 167 16.57 11.52 -2.75
N LYS A 168 16.66 11.53 -4.08
CA LYS A 168 15.59 11.05 -4.95
C LYS A 168 15.48 9.53 -4.87
N TRP A 169 14.28 9.00 -4.98
CA TRP A 169 14.07 7.57 -5.13
C TRP A 169 13.97 7.20 -6.60
N TYR A 170 14.89 6.37 -7.07
CA TYR A 170 14.83 5.82 -8.42
C TYR A 170 15.22 4.34 -8.39
N LEU A 171 14.25 3.48 -8.59
CA LEU A 171 14.44 2.04 -8.74
C LEU A 171 13.62 1.57 -9.94
N PRO A 172 14.27 1.36 -11.11
CA PRO A 172 13.57 0.88 -12.28
C PRO A 172 13.15 -0.57 -12.10
N LEU A 173 12.05 -0.94 -12.74
CA LEU A 173 11.60 -2.32 -12.83
C LEU A 173 12.55 -3.10 -13.74
N VAL A 174 13.17 -4.12 -13.18
CA VAL A 174 14.07 -5.02 -13.89
C VAL A 174 13.70 -6.46 -13.63
N ASN A 175 13.82 -7.29 -14.63
CA ASN A 175 13.67 -8.73 -14.48
C ASN A 175 14.60 -9.42 -15.48
N PRO A 176 15.50 -10.31 -15.04
CA PRO A 176 16.38 -11.07 -15.91
C PRO A 176 15.60 -12.07 -16.79
N ALA A 177 14.38 -12.41 -16.39
CA ALA A 177 13.45 -13.25 -17.13
C ALA A 177 12.26 -12.40 -17.64
N PRO A 178 12.40 -11.74 -18.81
CA PRO A 178 11.38 -10.83 -19.33
C PRO A 178 10.04 -11.49 -19.63
N GLU A 179 10.01 -12.82 -19.66
CA GLU A 179 8.80 -13.63 -19.77
C GLU A 179 8.01 -13.73 -18.45
N LEU A 180 8.60 -13.35 -17.32
CA LEU A 180 7.88 -13.32 -16.04
C LEU A 180 6.98 -12.10 -15.95
N PRO A 181 5.80 -12.24 -15.33
CA PRO A 181 4.88 -11.14 -15.16
C PRO A 181 5.47 -10.01 -14.31
N LEU A 182 5.03 -8.79 -14.61
CA LEU A 182 5.49 -7.54 -14.02
C LEU A 182 5.42 -7.51 -12.47
N HIS A 183 4.43 -8.18 -11.88
CA HIS A 183 4.25 -8.20 -10.42
C HIS A 183 5.40 -8.88 -9.66
N THR A 184 6.25 -9.65 -10.35
CA THR A 184 7.43 -10.28 -9.73
C THR A 184 8.59 -9.31 -9.51
N ASP A 185 8.54 -8.11 -10.12
CA ASP A 185 9.66 -7.18 -10.16
C ASP A 185 9.75 -6.22 -8.95
N ALA A 186 8.64 -5.96 -8.27
CA ALA A 186 8.51 -4.78 -7.40
C ALA A 186 8.72 -5.00 -5.91
N LEU A 187 8.92 -6.24 -5.45
CA LEU A 187 8.78 -6.61 -4.04
C LEU A 187 9.97 -6.28 -3.11
N PRO A 188 11.26 -6.34 -3.54
CA PRO A 188 12.37 -6.27 -2.61
C PRO A 188 12.42 -4.94 -1.83
N ALA A 189 12.33 -3.82 -2.53
CA ALA A 189 12.51 -2.51 -1.93
C ALA A 189 11.37 -2.09 -0.99
N ALA A 190 10.14 -2.57 -1.21
CA ALA A 190 8.99 -2.21 -0.40
C ALA A 190 9.13 -2.74 1.04
N THR A 191 9.54 -4.01 1.21
CA THR A 191 9.77 -4.61 2.53
C THR A 191 10.87 -3.88 3.27
N ALA A 192 11.98 -3.56 2.59
CA ALA A 192 13.10 -2.84 3.17
C ALA A 192 12.71 -1.48 3.75
N VAL A 193 11.93 -0.71 3.00
CA VAL A 193 11.47 0.62 3.44
C VAL A 193 10.54 0.52 4.64
N ARG A 194 9.65 -0.47 4.68
CA ARG A 194 8.80 -0.73 5.85
C ARG A 194 9.64 -1.04 7.10
N HIS A 195 10.66 -1.86 6.98
CA HIS A 195 11.58 -2.17 8.08
C HIS A 195 12.26 -0.92 8.61
N TYR A 196 12.68 -0.04 7.72
CA TYR A 196 13.29 1.21 8.16
C TYR A 196 12.29 2.15 8.87
N GLY A 197 11.02 2.14 8.47
CA GLY A 197 9.97 2.85 9.21
C GLY A 197 9.87 2.40 10.68
N TRP A 198 9.97 1.11 10.95
CA TRP A 198 10.02 0.58 12.33
C TRP A 198 11.29 1.02 13.07
N ILE A 199 12.45 0.98 12.42
CA ILE A 199 13.72 1.42 13.01
C ILE A 199 13.64 2.89 13.42
N LEU A 200 13.11 3.77 12.55
CA LEU A 200 12.93 5.19 12.84
C LEU A 200 12.00 5.42 14.04
N ARG A 201 10.89 4.67 14.11
CA ARG A 201 9.95 4.73 15.25
C ARG A 201 10.65 4.35 16.56
N GLY A 202 11.36 3.23 16.60
CA GLY A 202 12.11 2.82 17.79
C GLY A 202 13.21 3.79 18.18
N SER A 203 13.92 4.36 17.19
CA SER A 203 14.91 5.43 17.42
C SER A 203 14.27 6.68 18.05
N ALA A 204 13.09 7.09 17.57
CA ALA A 204 12.37 8.22 18.12
C ALA A 204 11.97 7.99 19.59
N PHE A 205 11.43 6.81 19.91
CA PHE A 205 11.05 6.47 21.28
C PHE A 205 12.25 6.42 22.23
N ARG A 206 13.37 5.88 21.74
CA ARG A 206 14.62 5.85 22.50
C ARG A 206 15.14 7.25 22.77
N ALA A 207 15.17 8.13 21.78
CA ALA A 207 15.60 9.51 21.93
C ALA A 207 14.74 10.25 22.96
N ALA A 208 13.40 10.09 22.85
CA ALA A 208 12.46 10.69 23.79
C ALA A 208 12.65 10.20 25.23
N ALA A 209 12.87 8.89 25.43
CA ALA A 209 13.15 8.31 26.76
C ALA A 209 14.45 8.86 27.41
N ARG A 210 15.39 9.34 26.58
CA ARG A 210 16.62 10.03 27.04
C ARG A 210 16.44 11.53 27.24
N GLY A 211 15.24 12.06 26.99
CA GLY A 211 14.95 13.50 27.02
C GLY A 211 15.38 14.28 25.78
N ASP A 212 15.92 13.61 24.76
CA ASP A 212 16.31 14.22 23.48
C ASP A 212 15.10 14.27 22.53
N LEU A 213 14.19 15.20 22.80
CA LEU A 213 12.96 15.38 22.03
C LEU A 213 13.22 15.93 20.61
N ASP A 214 14.30 16.67 20.41
CA ASP A 214 14.67 17.17 19.08
C ASP A 214 15.09 16.04 18.15
N SER A 215 15.91 15.11 18.62
CA SER A 215 16.26 13.90 17.88
C SER A 215 15.02 13.02 17.64
N ALA A 216 14.15 12.84 18.64
CA ALA A 216 12.93 12.07 18.48
C ALA A 216 12.04 12.61 17.35
N VAL A 217 11.82 13.92 17.31
CA VAL A 217 11.05 14.59 16.25
C VAL A 217 11.76 14.47 14.90
N THR A 218 13.09 14.56 14.86
CA THR A 218 13.86 14.41 13.62
C THR A 218 13.68 13.01 13.00
N GLU A 219 13.66 11.95 13.83
CA GLU A 219 13.41 10.59 13.35
C GLU A 219 12.01 10.44 12.74
N LEU A 220 10.98 11.05 13.35
CA LEU A 220 9.61 11.02 12.79
C LEU A 220 9.51 11.80 11.48
N ILE A 221 10.14 12.95 11.37
CA ILE A 221 10.21 13.73 10.12
C ILE A 221 10.90 12.90 9.03
N THR A 222 11.96 12.17 9.39
CA THR A 222 12.66 11.26 8.48
C THR A 222 11.72 10.14 8.01
N ALA A 223 10.88 9.59 8.89
CA ALA A 223 9.90 8.57 8.52
C ALA A 223 8.82 9.13 7.57
N PHE A 224 8.32 10.36 7.78
CA PHE A 224 7.40 11.00 6.82
C PHE A 224 8.08 11.22 5.46
N ARG A 225 9.33 11.68 5.41
CA ARG A 225 10.09 11.82 4.16
C ARG A 225 10.23 10.48 3.43
N LEU A 226 10.56 9.42 4.17
CA LEU A 226 10.67 8.07 3.63
C LEU A 226 9.37 7.60 2.97
N GLY A 227 8.24 7.80 3.64
CA GLY A 227 6.93 7.50 3.07
C GLY A 227 6.68 8.26 1.76
N ARG A 228 7.03 9.54 1.69
CA ARG A 228 6.88 10.36 0.48
C ARG A 228 7.72 9.86 -0.70
N GLN A 229 8.94 9.40 -0.46
CA GLN A 229 9.83 8.92 -1.52
C GLN A 229 9.24 7.76 -2.34
N LEU A 230 8.41 6.93 -1.72
CA LEU A 230 7.81 5.77 -2.38
C LEU A 230 6.56 6.08 -3.19
N ARG A 231 6.01 7.28 -3.09
CA ARG A 231 4.74 7.62 -3.73
C ARG A 231 4.84 7.62 -5.25
N GLY A 232 3.83 7.08 -5.88
CA GLY A 232 3.65 7.16 -7.33
C GLY A 232 4.33 6.09 -8.17
N SER A 233 5.06 5.13 -7.57
CA SER A 233 5.76 4.08 -8.31
C SER A 233 4.94 2.79 -8.50
N GLY A 234 3.84 2.61 -7.76
CA GLY A 234 2.95 1.45 -7.85
C GLY A 234 2.17 1.23 -6.55
N THR A 235 1.15 0.37 -6.57
CA THR A 235 0.29 0.19 -5.39
C THR A 235 1.03 -0.38 -4.19
N LEU A 236 1.91 -1.35 -4.37
CA LEU A 236 2.65 -1.92 -3.26
C LEU A 236 3.55 -0.87 -2.59
N GLN A 237 4.26 -0.06 -3.38
CA GLN A 237 5.06 1.04 -2.87
C GLN A 237 4.17 2.07 -2.17
N ASN A 238 3.01 2.38 -2.73
CA ASN A 238 2.04 3.28 -2.09
C ASN A 238 1.49 2.71 -0.78
N LEU A 239 1.19 1.41 -0.71
CA LEU A 239 0.77 0.76 0.54
C LEU A 239 1.87 0.80 1.61
N VAL A 240 3.13 0.61 1.21
CA VAL A 240 4.26 0.75 2.12
C VAL A 240 4.45 2.20 2.55
N SER A 241 4.32 3.16 1.62
CA SER A 241 4.29 4.59 1.93
C SER A 241 3.25 4.92 3.00
N ILE A 242 2.02 4.43 2.79
CA ILE A 242 0.90 4.57 3.75
C ILE A 242 1.26 3.96 5.11
N GLN A 243 1.83 2.76 5.13
CA GLN A 243 2.23 2.10 6.38
C GLN A 243 3.29 2.90 7.12
N VAL A 244 4.33 3.36 6.44
CA VAL A 244 5.41 4.13 7.06
C VAL A 244 4.88 5.46 7.63
N ASN A 245 4.02 6.15 6.88
CA ASN A 245 3.39 7.37 7.35
C ASN A 245 2.43 7.12 8.52
N GLY A 246 1.69 6.01 8.51
CA GLY A 246 0.87 5.57 9.63
C GLY A 246 1.69 5.31 10.89
N LEU A 247 2.83 4.62 10.76
CA LEU A 247 3.77 4.39 11.87
C LEU A 247 4.31 5.72 12.43
N ALA A 248 4.68 6.67 11.56
CA ALA A 248 5.17 7.98 11.98
C ALA A 248 4.08 8.81 12.67
N GLY A 249 2.84 8.82 12.14
CA GLY A 249 1.69 9.51 12.74
C GLY A 249 1.31 8.95 14.11
N GLN A 250 1.25 7.62 14.24
CA GLN A 250 1.01 6.96 15.53
C GLN A 250 2.12 7.27 16.54
N ALA A 251 3.39 7.23 16.11
CA ALA A 251 4.50 7.57 16.98
C ALA A 251 4.48 9.05 17.39
N ALA A 252 4.12 9.97 16.49
CA ALA A 252 3.94 11.39 16.82
C ALA A 252 2.85 11.57 17.90
N THR A 253 1.71 10.91 17.74
CA THR A 253 0.64 10.90 18.76
C THR A 253 1.15 10.39 20.11
N GLN A 254 1.85 9.26 20.11
CA GLN A 254 2.38 8.67 21.34
C GLN A 254 3.44 9.56 22.00
N LEU A 255 4.29 10.24 21.21
CA LEU A 255 5.24 11.22 21.76
C LEU A 255 4.51 12.39 22.40
N ILE A 256 3.50 12.95 21.74
CA ILE A 256 2.69 14.04 22.29
C ILE A 256 1.98 13.61 23.57
N GLN A 257 1.45 12.39 23.63
CA GLN A 257 0.76 11.89 24.81
C GLN A 257 1.68 11.67 26.02
N ASN A 258 2.92 11.23 25.79
CA ASN A 258 3.83 10.81 26.86
C ASN A 258 4.92 11.82 27.21
N TYR A 259 5.18 12.78 26.33
CA TYR A 259 6.24 13.78 26.54
C TYR A 259 5.73 15.19 26.27
N GLU A 260 6.31 16.16 26.91
CA GLU A 260 5.99 17.57 26.71
C GLU A 260 6.89 18.16 25.61
N LEU A 261 6.36 18.17 24.39
CA LEU A 261 7.03 18.79 23.25
C LEU A 261 6.89 20.32 23.31
N GLY A 262 7.97 21.03 23.00
CA GLY A 262 7.94 22.48 22.89
C GLY A 262 7.40 22.96 21.53
N GLU A 263 7.09 24.25 21.43
CA GLU A 263 6.57 24.85 20.18
C GLU A 263 7.48 24.59 18.96
N PRO A 264 8.84 24.67 19.04
CA PRO A 264 9.70 24.39 17.89
C PRO A 264 9.57 22.95 17.37
N GLN A 265 9.48 21.95 18.28
CA GLN A 265 9.31 20.55 17.91
C GLN A 265 7.96 20.31 17.25
N LEU A 266 6.90 20.86 17.84
CA LEU A 266 5.53 20.76 17.30
C LEU A 266 5.40 21.46 15.94
N GLN A 267 6.04 22.61 15.74
CA GLN A 267 6.06 23.32 14.47
C GLN A 267 6.75 22.49 13.37
N ARG A 268 7.87 21.84 13.69
CA ARG A 268 8.55 20.95 12.75
C ARG A 268 7.70 19.74 12.36
N LEU A 269 7.01 19.13 13.31
CA LEU A 269 6.05 18.03 13.04
C LEU A 269 4.88 18.51 12.19
N ALA A 270 4.30 19.68 12.51
CA ALA A 270 3.22 20.27 11.73
C ALA A 270 3.63 20.50 10.27
N ALA A 271 4.82 21.05 10.03
CA ALA A 271 5.36 21.27 8.70
C ALA A 271 5.54 19.95 7.94
N ALA A 272 6.08 18.91 8.60
CA ALA A 272 6.26 17.59 7.97
C ALA A 272 4.93 16.95 7.57
N LEU A 273 3.88 17.14 8.37
CA LEU A 273 2.52 16.63 8.08
C LEU A 273 1.78 17.48 7.06
N ALA A 274 2.00 18.79 6.99
CA ALA A 274 1.37 19.65 6.00
C ALA A 274 1.80 19.30 4.56
N ASP A 275 3.03 18.78 4.40
CA ASP A 275 3.53 18.27 3.12
C ASP A 275 2.92 16.92 2.72
N GLU A 276 2.08 16.29 3.58
CA GLU A 276 1.48 14.99 3.34
C GLU A 276 0.20 15.10 2.52
N ASP A 277 0.31 15.00 1.20
CA ASP A 277 -0.84 14.90 0.30
C ASP A 277 -1.08 13.46 -0.15
N PHE A 278 -2.07 12.79 0.45
CA PHE A 278 -2.49 11.43 0.07
C PHE A 278 -3.36 11.37 -1.18
N SER A 279 -3.82 12.51 -1.71
CA SER A 279 -4.52 12.53 -3.00
C SER A 279 -3.65 11.97 -4.12
N GLN A 280 -2.33 12.11 -3.99
CA GLN A 280 -1.36 11.56 -4.93
C GLN A 280 -1.27 10.02 -4.91
N LEU A 281 -1.67 9.36 -3.82
CA LEU A 281 -1.69 7.89 -3.74
C LEU A 281 -2.79 7.27 -4.60
N THR A 282 -3.86 8.03 -4.82
CA THR A 282 -4.93 7.72 -5.78
C THR A 282 -4.65 8.31 -7.16
N ALA A 283 -3.49 8.95 -7.33
CA ALA A 283 -3.15 9.56 -8.60
C ALA A 283 -3.28 8.55 -9.75
N PRO A 284 -3.74 9.00 -10.90
CA PRO A 284 -3.91 8.15 -12.09
C PRO A 284 -2.69 7.29 -12.42
N ARG A 285 -1.50 7.77 -12.03
CA ARG A 285 -0.23 7.06 -12.22
C ARG A 285 -0.11 5.77 -11.41
N SER A 286 -0.54 5.78 -10.14
CA SER A 286 -0.51 4.59 -9.28
C SER A 286 -1.46 3.52 -9.78
N LEU A 287 -2.69 3.92 -10.11
CA LEU A 287 -3.71 3.04 -10.67
C LEU A 287 -3.30 2.50 -12.04
N ARG A 288 -2.55 3.28 -12.81
CA ARG A 288 -2.00 2.84 -14.09
C ARG A 288 -0.99 1.70 -13.90
N GLY A 289 -0.11 1.77 -12.91
CA GLY A 289 0.84 0.70 -12.59
C GLY A 289 0.14 -0.61 -12.27
N GLU A 290 -0.92 -0.56 -11.46
CA GLU A 290 -1.71 -1.74 -11.11
C GLU A 290 -2.46 -2.32 -12.31
N ARG A 291 -3.10 -1.47 -13.08
CA ARG A 291 -3.77 -1.88 -14.32
C ARG A 291 -2.80 -2.63 -15.23
N TYR A 292 -1.58 -2.13 -15.36
CA TYR A 292 -0.54 -2.76 -16.16
C TYR A 292 -0.09 -4.12 -15.61
N GLN A 293 -0.04 -4.30 -14.28
CA GLN A 293 0.28 -5.61 -13.70
C GLN A 293 -0.76 -6.67 -14.08
N VAL A 294 -2.05 -6.32 -14.01
CA VAL A 294 -3.14 -7.22 -14.39
C VAL A 294 -3.13 -7.50 -15.89
N LEU A 295 -2.94 -6.46 -16.71
CA LEU A 295 -2.89 -6.60 -18.17
C LEU A 295 -1.65 -7.39 -18.63
N ASP A 296 -0.50 -7.19 -17.99
CA ASP A 296 0.72 -7.94 -18.29
C ASP A 296 0.55 -9.43 -17.96
N LEU A 297 -0.04 -9.74 -16.81
CA LEU A 297 -0.37 -11.13 -16.48
C LEU A 297 -1.26 -11.77 -17.53
N LEU A 298 -2.32 -11.08 -17.96
CA LEU A 298 -3.18 -11.58 -19.01
C LEU A 298 -2.43 -11.78 -20.33
N GLN A 299 -1.56 -10.84 -20.71
CA GLN A 299 -0.73 -10.92 -21.90
C GLN A 299 0.28 -12.08 -21.85
N VAL A 300 0.88 -12.33 -20.68
CA VAL A 300 1.80 -13.46 -20.45
C VAL A 300 1.02 -14.80 -20.46
N ALA A 301 -0.17 -14.82 -19.88
CA ALA A 301 -1.08 -15.96 -19.91
C ALA A 301 -1.45 -16.37 -21.35
N ASP A 302 -1.71 -15.38 -22.19
CA ASP A 302 -2.04 -15.56 -23.61
C ASP A 302 -0.95 -16.27 -24.39
N ARG A 303 0.30 -16.07 -24.00
CA ARG A 303 1.45 -16.71 -24.65
C ARG A 303 1.68 -18.15 -24.18
N GLY A 304 0.86 -18.68 -23.28
CA GLY A 304 1.00 -20.03 -22.73
C GLY A 304 2.23 -20.25 -21.86
N ARG A 305 2.88 -19.16 -21.42
CA ARG A 305 4.16 -19.21 -20.70
C ARG A 305 4.06 -18.99 -19.17
N ALA A 306 2.93 -18.48 -18.69
CA ALA A 306 2.83 -17.90 -17.36
C ALA A 306 2.71 -18.89 -16.20
N PHE A 307 2.20 -20.10 -16.44
CA PHE A 307 1.57 -20.83 -15.35
C PHE A 307 2.45 -21.82 -14.60
N GLN A 308 3.68 -22.02 -15.04
CA GLN A 308 4.61 -22.95 -14.34
C GLN A 308 5.30 -22.34 -13.11
N LYS A 309 5.19 -21.01 -12.88
CA LYS A 309 5.89 -20.30 -11.80
C LYS A 309 5.01 -19.39 -10.93
N LEU A 310 3.68 -19.56 -10.98
CA LEU A 310 2.74 -18.74 -10.20
C LEU A 310 2.42 -19.35 -8.81
N ASP A 311 3.41 -19.91 -8.15
CA ASP A 311 3.24 -20.56 -6.83
C ASP A 311 2.76 -19.59 -5.72
N HIS A 312 2.82 -18.29 -5.98
CA HIS A 312 2.43 -17.24 -5.02
C HIS A 312 1.01 -16.71 -5.19
N PHE A 313 0.26 -17.20 -6.20
CA PHE A 313 -1.13 -16.78 -6.37
C PHE A 313 -2.07 -17.58 -5.50
N PRO A 314 -3.14 -16.94 -4.98
CA PRO A 314 -4.17 -17.67 -4.27
C PRO A 314 -4.79 -18.73 -5.20
N THR A 315 -4.99 -19.93 -4.66
CA THR A 315 -5.82 -20.95 -5.29
C THR A 315 -7.19 -20.34 -5.63
N PRO A 316 -7.62 -20.22 -6.87
CA PRO A 316 -7.54 -21.15 -7.98
C PRO A 316 -6.63 -20.74 -9.14
N LEU A 317 -6.04 -19.53 -9.12
CA LEU A 317 -5.25 -19.01 -10.25
C LEU A 317 -3.92 -19.75 -10.47
N ASN A 318 -3.40 -20.44 -9.46
CA ASN A 318 -2.16 -21.23 -9.56
C ASN A 318 -2.37 -22.64 -10.16
N ARG A 319 -3.62 -23.04 -10.52
CA ARG A 319 -3.88 -24.36 -11.09
C ARG A 319 -3.69 -24.35 -12.61
N PRO A 320 -2.70 -25.10 -13.15
CA PRO A 320 -2.49 -25.21 -14.60
C PRO A 320 -3.75 -25.66 -15.35
N LEU A 321 -4.56 -26.54 -14.74
CA LEU A 321 -5.84 -27.01 -15.28
C LEU A 321 -6.86 -25.89 -15.46
N PHE A 322 -6.91 -24.90 -14.57
CA PHE A 322 -7.82 -23.77 -14.68
C PHE A 322 -7.54 -22.99 -15.97
N TRP A 323 -6.30 -22.63 -16.20
CA TRP A 323 -5.90 -21.82 -17.35
C TRP A 323 -5.89 -22.61 -18.66
N ASN A 324 -5.42 -23.84 -18.65
CA ASN A 324 -5.46 -24.70 -19.84
C ASN A 324 -6.90 -25.03 -20.26
N SER A 325 -7.83 -25.14 -19.30
CA SER A 325 -9.23 -25.45 -19.58
C SER A 325 -10.08 -24.21 -19.83
N PHE A 326 -9.79 -23.08 -19.16
CA PHE A 326 -10.58 -21.85 -19.26
C PHE A 326 -9.98 -20.82 -20.23
N GLY A 327 -8.65 -20.74 -20.34
CA GLY A 327 -7.98 -19.77 -21.20
C GLY A 327 -8.28 -19.95 -22.68
N SER A 328 -8.61 -21.17 -23.11
CA SER A 328 -8.96 -21.48 -24.50
C SER A 328 -10.42 -21.16 -24.86
N PHE A 329 -11.30 -20.94 -23.86
CA PHE A 329 -12.75 -20.82 -24.06
C PHE A 329 -13.33 -19.53 -23.47
N VAL A 330 -12.53 -18.51 -23.33
CA VAL A 330 -12.91 -17.23 -22.71
C VAL A 330 -12.91 -16.12 -23.76
N ASP A 331 -13.92 -15.27 -23.74
CA ASP A 331 -13.91 -14.04 -24.52
C ASP A 331 -12.93 -13.03 -23.89
N ARG A 332 -11.76 -12.94 -24.48
CA ARG A 332 -10.65 -12.07 -23.98
C ARG A 332 -10.98 -10.60 -24.09
N GLY A 333 -11.77 -10.22 -25.09
CA GLY A 333 -12.27 -8.85 -25.21
C GLY A 333 -13.07 -8.45 -23.97
N ARG A 334 -13.92 -9.35 -23.48
CA ARG A 334 -14.69 -9.14 -22.24
C ARG A 334 -13.84 -9.15 -20.99
N VAL A 335 -12.77 -9.96 -20.93
CA VAL A 335 -11.79 -9.90 -19.83
C VAL A 335 -11.14 -8.52 -19.76
N LEU A 336 -10.61 -8.06 -20.89
CA LEU A 336 -9.97 -6.75 -21.01
C LEU A 336 -10.92 -5.59 -20.70
N GLU A 337 -12.11 -5.65 -21.28
CA GLU A 337 -13.18 -4.66 -21.02
C GLU A 337 -13.47 -4.59 -19.51
N ARG A 338 -13.65 -5.74 -18.86
CA ARG A 338 -13.96 -5.79 -17.43
C ARG A 338 -12.82 -5.24 -16.56
N ILE A 339 -11.58 -5.63 -16.86
CA ILE A 339 -10.38 -5.09 -16.19
C ILE A 339 -10.34 -3.57 -16.35
N ASN A 340 -10.49 -3.08 -17.58
CA ASN A 340 -10.39 -1.66 -17.87
C ASN A 340 -11.50 -0.85 -17.19
N LEU A 341 -12.74 -1.28 -17.26
CA LEU A 341 -13.88 -0.64 -16.57
C LEU A 341 -13.67 -0.59 -15.05
N ARG A 342 -13.06 -1.64 -14.48
CA ARG A 342 -12.77 -1.68 -13.06
C ARG A 342 -11.75 -0.61 -12.65
N PHE A 343 -10.68 -0.46 -13.41
CA PHE A 343 -9.67 0.56 -13.14
C PHE A 343 -10.14 1.98 -13.46
N ASP A 344 -11.05 2.14 -14.43
CA ASP A 344 -11.69 3.43 -14.69
C ASP A 344 -12.57 3.86 -13.51
N GLY A 345 -13.38 2.94 -12.96
CA GLY A 345 -14.15 3.17 -11.74
C GLY A 345 -13.28 3.49 -10.52
N LEU A 346 -12.07 2.89 -10.41
CA LEU A 346 -11.07 3.25 -9.39
C LEU A 346 -10.57 4.68 -9.55
N SER A 347 -10.35 5.10 -10.78
CA SER A 347 -9.91 6.47 -11.08
C SER A 347 -10.98 7.50 -10.74
N ASP A 348 -12.26 7.14 -10.93
CA ASP A 348 -13.39 8.00 -10.53
C ASP A 348 -13.50 8.10 -9.01
N LEU A 349 -13.24 7.01 -8.28
CA LEU A 349 -13.20 7.03 -6.81
C LEU A 349 -12.05 7.90 -6.28
N ALA A 350 -10.90 7.87 -6.96
CA ALA A 350 -9.78 8.74 -6.63
C ALA A 350 -10.15 10.22 -6.71
N ARG A 351 -11.04 10.59 -7.64
CA ARG A 351 -11.62 11.94 -7.74
C ARG A 351 -12.66 12.22 -6.66
N ALA A 352 -13.24 11.16 -6.08
CA ALA A 352 -14.23 11.25 -5.01
C ALA A 352 -13.64 11.57 -3.63
N ASN A 353 -12.34 11.87 -3.52
CA ASN A 353 -11.69 12.37 -2.29
C ASN A 353 -12.35 13.64 -1.70
N GLN A 354 -13.37 14.18 -2.39
CA GLN A 354 -14.21 15.27 -1.92
C GLN A 354 -15.49 14.79 -1.21
N LEU A 355 -15.77 13.47 -1.19
CA LEU A 355 -16.95 12.94 -0.53
C LEU A 355 -16.74 12.85 0.98
N GLN A 356 -17.82 13.11 1.72
CA GLN A 356 -17.89 13.11 3.18
C GLN A 356 -19.14 12.37 3.66
N GLY A 357 -19.14 11.98 4.91
CA GLY A 357 -20.33 11.46 5.59
C GLY A 357 -20.97 10.27 4.89
N SER A 358 -22.28 10.30 4.74
CA SER A 358 -23.07 9.23 4.12
C SER A 358 -22.73 9.00 2.66
N ALA A 359 -22.35 10.03 1.92
CA ALA A 359 -21.96 9.91 0.51
C ALA A 359 -20.68 9.08 0.36
N LEU A 360 -19.66 9.33 1.19
CA LEU A 360 -18.44 8.52 1.23
C LEU A 360 -18.76 7.07 1.66
N GLN A 361 -19.58 6.90 2.70
CA GLN A 361 -19.98 5.58 3.17
C GLN A 361 -20.73 4.79 2.11
N ALA A 362 -21.66 5.42 1.40
CA ALA A 362 -22.39 4.79 0.29
C ALA A 362 -21.45 4.37 -0.84
N GLN A 363 -20.48 5.21 -1.18
CA GLN A 363 -19.49 4.92 -2.21
C GLN A 363 -18.56 3.77 -1.80
N LEU A 364 -18.07 3.75 -0.56
CA LEU A 364 -17.24 2.67 -0.04
C LEU A 364 -18.03 1.35 0.01
N LYS A 365 -19.32 1.41 0.38
CA LYS A 365 -20.21 0.24 0.37
C LYS A 365 -20.47 -0.27 -1.04
N GLN A 366 -20.81 0.61 -1.98
CA GLN A 366 -21.00 0.24 -3.39
C GLN A 366 -19.73 -0.41 -3.96
N TRP A 367 -18.60 0.11 -3.56
CA TRP A 367 -17.30 -0.42 -3.91
C TRP A 367 -17.10 -1.83 -3.35
N ASP A 368 -17.34 -2.02 -2.06
CA ASP A 368 -17.19 -3.31 -1.37
C ASP A 368 -18.13 -4.36 -1.96
N GLU A 369 -19.39 -4.00 -2.19
CA GLU A 369 -20.39 -4.87 -2.84
C GLU A 369 -20.01 -5.18 -4.30
N GLY A 370 -19.45 -4.21 -5.01
CA GLY A 370 -18.95 -4.41 -6.37
C GLY A 370 -17.72 -5.33 -6.43
N PHE A 371 -16.96 -5.49 -5.34
CA PHE A 371 -15.80 -6.40 -5.23
C PHE A 371 -16.14 -7.74 -4.58
N ALA A 372 -17.17 -7.80 -3.74
CA ALA A 372 -17.65 -9.02 -3.10
C ALA A 372 -18.43 -9.94 -4.04
N GLY A 373 -18.42 -9.68 -5.35
CA GLY A 373 -19.12 -10.50 -6.32
C GLY A 373 -18.63 -11.94 -6.27
N ASP A 374 -19.56 -12.88 -6.02
CA ASP A 374 -19.32 -14.30 -6.19
C ASP A 374 -18.84 -14.54 -7.63
N TRP A 375 -17.53 -14.66 -7.82
CA TRP A 375 -16.92 -14.98 -9.11
C TRP A 375 -17.32 -16.40 -9.58
N LEU A 376 -17.73 -17.26 -8.65
CA LEU A 376 -18.32 -18.54 -8.97
C LEU A 376 -19.81 -18.35 -9.27
N PRO A 377 -20.29 -18.86 -10.40
CA PRO A 377 -21.72 -18.85 -10.72
C PRO A 377 -22.50 -19.58 -9.65
N SER A 378 -23.68 -19.08 -9.31
CA SER A 378 -24.63 -19.73 -8.40
C SER A 378 -25.83 -20.32 -9.16
N GLY A 379 -26.36 -21.41 -8.68
CA GLY A 379 -27.61 -22.00 -9.20
C GLY A 379 -27.60 -22.21 -10.72
N THR A 380 -28.59 -21.62 -11.42
CA THR A 380 -28.74 -21.73 -12.89
C THR A 380 -27.70 -20.95 -13.69
N GLU A 381 -26.95 -20.03 -13.06
CA GLU A 381 -25.88 -19.27 -13.73
C GLU A 381 -24.76 -20.19 -14.22
N TRP A 382 -24.56 -21.36 -13.61
CA TRP A 382 -23.60 -22.36 -14.07
C TRP A 382 -23.79 -22.76 -15.53
N LEU A 383 -25.03 -22.90 -15.98
CA LEU A 383 -25.30 -23.24 -17.37
C LEU A 383 -24.85 -22.10 -18.30
N THR A 384 -25.19 -20.85 -17.96
CA THR A 384 -24.77 -19.69 -18.75
C THR A 384 -23.27 -19.54 -18.73
N PHE A 385 -22.61 -19.73 -17.58
CA PHE A 385 -21.16 -19.70 -17.45
C PHE A 385 -20.49 -20.79 -18.31
N LEU A 386 -20.98 -22.01 -18.29
CA LEU A 386 -20.41 -23.13 -19.06
C LEU A 386 -20.54 -22.93 -20.57
N PHE A 387 -21.64 -22.33 -21.04
CA PHE A 387 -21.94 -22.24 -22.48
C PHE A 387 -21.71 -20.84 -23.08
N SER A 388 -21.39 -19.81 -22.29
CA SER A 388 -21.21 -18.44 -22.77
C SER A 388 -19.77 -17.95 -22.57
N PRO A 389 -18.93 -17.87 -23.63
CA PRO A 389 -17.59 -17.31 -23.58
C PRO A 389 -17.56 -15.87 -23.04
N PRO A 390 -18.50 -14.96 -23.39
CA PRO A 390 -18.55 -13.61 -22.81
C PRO A 390 -18.77 -13.61 -21.30
N VAL A 391 -19.65 -14.46 -20.76
CA VAL A 391 -19.88 -14.56 -19.31
C VAL A 391 -18.62 -15.04 -18.59
N ARG A 392 -17.93 -16.04 -19.16
CA ARG A 392 -16.64 -16.49 -18.62
C ARG A 392 -15.58 -15.39 -18.67
N GLY A 393 -15.56 -14.58 -19.75
CA GLY A 393 -14.66 -13.44 -19.87
C GLY A 393 -14.87 -12.40 -18.78
N VAL A 394 -16.11 -12.03 -18.51
CA VAL A 394 -16.45 -11.10 -17.43
C VAL A 394 -16.01 -11.66 -16.07
N LYS A 395 -16.36 -12.91 -15.77
CA LYS A 395 -16.01 -13.55 -14.48
C LYS A 395 -14.51 -13.73 -14.30
N LEU A 396 -13.77 -14.05 -15.35
CA LEU A 396 -12.32 -14.11 -15.29
C LEU A 396 -11.70 -12.73 -15.07
N GLY A 397 -12.20 -11.69 -15.72
CA GLY A 397 -11.77 -10.31 -15.51
C GLY A 397 -11.99 -9.85 -14.06
N GLU A 398 -13.14 -10.20 -13.46
CA GLU A 398 -13.41 -9.98 -12.04
C GLU A 398 -12.40 -10.71 -11.15
N LEU A 399 -12.23 -12.02 -11.37
CA LEU A 399 -11.28 -12.82 -10.60
C LEU A 399 -9.85 -12.30 -10.68
N MET A 400 -9.40 -11.87 -11.85
CA MET A 400 -8.07 -11.29 -12.01
C MET A 400 -7.94 -9.99 -11.24
N CYS A 401 -8.92 -9.10 -11.32
CA CYS A 401 -8.92 -7.88 -10.52
C CYS A 401 -8.91 -8.17 -9.01
N ASP A 402 -9.74 -9.10 -8.55
CA ASP A 402 -9.87 -9.44 -7.13
C ASP A 402 -8.62 -10.14 -6.58
N SER A 403 -7.91 -10.91 -7.42
CA SER A 403 -6.70 -11.63 -7.02
C SER A 403 -5.49 -10.71 -6.86
N PHE A 404 -5.40 -9.66 -7.66
CA PHE A 404 -4.36 -8.64 -7.53
C PHE A 404 -4.74 -7.56 -6.52
N TRP A 405 -6.04 -7.37 -6.33
CA TRP A 405 -6.60 -6.35 -5.50
C TRP A 405 -7.64 -6.94 -4.57
N SER A 406 -7.37 -6.94 -3.29
CA SER A 406 -8.45 -6.89 -2.32
C SER A 406 -9.11 -5.50 -2.47
N GLY A 407 -10.03 -5.37 -3.41
CA GLY A 407 -10.46 -4.10 -3.99
C GLY A 407 -11.01 -3.07 -3.01
N SER A 408 -11.55 -3.49 -1.87
CA SER A 408 -11.94 -2.62 -0.77
C SER A 408 -10.76 -2.17 0.10
N PHE A 409 -9.62 -2.88 0.05
CA PHE A 409 -8.52 -2.65 0.98
C PHE A 409 -7.84 -1.29 0.77
N ILE A 410 -7.60 -0.87 -0.47
CA ILE A 410 -6.87 0.37 -0.75
C ILE A 410 -7.68 1.62 -0.47
N PRO A 411 -8.90 1.80 -1.01
CA PRO A 411 -9.73 2.95 -0.68
C PRO A 411 -9.96 3.07 0.83
N ASN A 412 -10.28 1.97 1.48
CA ASN A 412 -10.48 1.92 2.92
C ASN A 412 -9.21 2.31 3.69
N THR A 413 -8.05 1.81 3.27
CA THR A 413 -6.78 2.14 3.90
C THR A 413 -6.42 3.61 3.71
N LEU A 414 -6.68 4.18 2.53
CA LEU A 414 -6.45 5.60 2.24
C LEU A 414 -7.34 6.50 3.08
N VAL A 415 -8.64 6.22 3.14
CA VAL A 415 -9.58 6.97 3.98
C VAL A 415 -9.16 6.91 5.44
N ARG A 416 -8.79 5.73 5.93
CA ARG A 416 -8.33 5.53 7.30
C ARG A 416 -7.09 6.37 7.61
N ILE A 417 -6.04 6.27 6.78
CA ILE A 417 -4.79 6.99 7.05
C ILE A 417 -4.97 8.50 6.95
N THR A 418 -5.78 8.96 5.99
CA THR A 418 -6.13 10.38 5.87
C THR A 418 -6.83 10.87 7.14
N GLN A 419 -7.76 10.08 7.67
CA GLN A 419 -8.47 10.39 8.91
C GLN A 419 -7.54 10.43 10.12
N GLU A 420 -6.67 9.41 10.27
CA GLU A 420 -5.68 9.37 11.34
C GLU A 420 -4.75 10.60 11.30
N GLN A 421 -4.28 10.99 10.14
CA GLN A 421 -3.38 12.14 10.03
C GLN A 421 -4.05 13.47 10.30
N ARG A 422 -5.29 13.65 9.88
CA ARG A 422 -6.08 14.84 10.22
C ARG A 422 -6.28 14.97 11.72
N LEU A 423 -6.48 13.85 12.42
CA LEU A 423 -6.51 13.83 13.89
C LEU A 423 -5.15 14.25 14.49
N VAL A 424 -4.05 13.76 13.94
CA VAL A 424 -2.70 14.13 14.39
C VAL A 424 -2.43 15.61 14.12
N GLN A 425 -2.82 16.16 12.97
CA GLN A 425 -2.69 17.58 12.65
C GLN A 425 -3.44 18.45 13.67
N LEU A 426 -4.70 18.09 13.97
CA LEU A 426 -5.50 18.83 14.95
C LEU A 426 -4.90 18.71 16.36
N THR A 427 -4.37 17.54 16.73
CA THR A 427 -3.67 17.32 18.01
C THR A 427 -2.43 18.21 18.13
N ILE A 428 -1.61 18.27 17.11
CA ILE A 428 -0.40 19.12 17.09
C ILE A 428 -0.79 20.60 17.20
N ALA A 429 -1.83 21.03 16.48
CA ALA A 429 -2.30 22.41 16.52
C ALA A 429 -2.80 22.80 17.92
N ALA A 430 -3.55 21.92 18.59
CA ALA A 430 -4.02 22.14 19.97
C ALA A 430 -2.86 22.24 20.98
N GLU A 431 -1.83 21.40 20.83
CA GLU A 431 -0.61 21.49 21.66
C GLU A 431 0.18 22.77 21.39
N ARG A 432 0.30 23.20 20.14
CA ARG A 432 0.94 24.48 19.79
C ARG A 432 0.19 25.66 20.38
N TYR A 433 -1.14 25.63 20.32
CA TYR A 433 -1.97 26.63 20.99
C TYR A 433 -1.69 26.70 22.48
N ARG A 434 -1.62 25.53 23.16
CA ARG A 434 -1.28 25.46 24.59
C ARG A 434 0.11 26.00 24.89
N CYS A 435 1.11 25.66 24.07
CA CYS A 435 2.48 26.18 24.27
C CYS A 435 2.52 27.71 24.23
N ARG A 436 1.69 28.34 23.43
CA ARG A 436 1.65 29.80 23.26
C ARG A 436 0.75 30.52 24.25
N ASN A 437 -0.41 29.94 24.56
CA ASN A 437 -1.43 30.59 25.38
C ASN A 437 -1.47 30.09 26.84
N GLY A 438 -0.73 29.03 27.16
CA GLY A 438 -0.68 28.42 28.51
C GLY A 438 -1.84 27.47 28.80
N GLU A 439 -2.84 27.41 27.95
CA GLU A 439 -4.03 26.56 28.08
C GLU A 439 -4.48 26.00 26.73
N TYR A 440 -5.27 24.92 26.77
CA TYR A 440 -5.85 24.34 25.56
C TYR A 440 -7.02 25.22 25.04
N PRO A 441 -7.26 25.24 23.71
CA PRO A 441 -8.37 25.98 23.14
C PRO A 441 -9.71 25.45 23.68
N GLU A 442 -10.68 26.34 23.84
CA GLU A 442 -12.04 25.93 24.21
C GLU A 442 -12.79 25.28 23.05
N SER A 443 -12.44 25.68 21.82
CA SER A 443 -12.99 25.10 20.60
C SER A 443 -11.91 25.05 19.50
N PRO A 444 -12.05 24.14 18.51
CA PRO A 444 -11.06 23.99 17.45
C PRO A 444 -10.97 25.21 16.51
N GLU A 445 -12.01 26.03 16.43
CA GLU A 445 -12.03 27.26 15.62
C GLU A 445 -10.94 28.26 16.05
N LEU A 446 -10.54 28.24 17.32
CA LEU A 446 -9.46 29.07 17.85
C LEU A 446 -8.08 28.71 17.28
N LEU A 447 -7.97 27.60 16.58
CA LEU A 447 -6.74 27.17 15.93
C LEU A 447 -6.51 27.86 14.58
N ILE A 448 -7.56 28.49 14.01
CA ILE A 448 -7.50 29.16 12.71
C ILE A 448 -7.26 30.67 12.90
N PRO A 449 -6.48 31.31 12.03
CA PRO A 449 -5.60 30.75 10.99
C PRO A 449 -4.19 30.45 11.48
N GLU A 450 -3.89 30.70 12.75
CA GLU A 450 -2.52 30.79 13.28
C GLU A 450 -1.81 29.44 13.34
N PHE A 451 -2.52 28.37 13.73
CA PHE A 451 -1.96 27.04 13.90
C PHE A 451 -2.36 26.09 12.77
N LEU A 452 -3.48 26.35 12.11
CA LEU A 452 -3.99 25.65 10.94
C LEU A 452 -4.55 26.67 9.96
N PRO A 453 -4.34 26.50 8.63
CA PRO A 453 -4.98 27.37 7.64
C PRO A 453 -6.50 27.20 7.62
N GLU A 454 -6.96 25.97 7.85
CA GLU A 454 -8.36 25.57 7.96
C GLU A 454 -8.48 24.35 8.87
N LEU A 455 -9.66 24.07 9.40
CA LEU A 455 -9.88 22.85 10.19
C LEU A 455 -9.87 21.64 9.27
N PRO A 456 -9.12 20.57 9.66
CA PRO A 456 -9.15 19.32 8.92
C PRO A 456 -10.56 18.73 8.96
N LEU A 457 -11.01 18.22 7.81
CA LEU A 457 -12.35 17.63 7.70
C LEU A 457 -12.38 16.21 8.25
N ASP A 458 -13.40 15.89 9.06
CA ASP A 458 -13.77 14.53 9.39
C ASP A 458 -14.51 13.89 8.21
N LEU A 459 -13.87 12.90 7.59
CA LEU A 459 -14.44 12.23 6.42
C LEU A 459 -15.71 11.42 6.73
N PHE A 460 -15.95 11.09 8.00
CA PHE A 460 -17.11 10.31 8.43
C PHE A 460 -18.28 11.16 8.93
N ALA A 461 -18.05 12.42 9.23
CA ALA A 461 -19.07 13.35 9.71
C ALA A 461 -19.81 14.02 8.56
N GLU A 462 -21.15 14.10 8.64
CA GLU A 462 -21.96 14.92 7.72
C GLU A 462 -21.60 16.41 7.81
N SER A 463 -21.27 16.88 9.03
CA SER A 463 -20.82 18.25 9.28
C SER A 463 -19.40 18.52 8.76
N GLY A 464 -18.62 17.45 8.48
CA GLY A 464 -17.21 17.56 8.18
C GLY A 464 -16.34 17.96 9.38
N SER A 465 -16.85 18.00 10.60
CA SER A 465 -16.12 18.47 11.78
C SER A 465 -15.76 17.31 12.69
N PHE A 466 -14.50 17.28 13.16
CA PHE A 466 -14.10 16.42 14.27
C PHE A 466 -14.74 16.87 15.58
N GLY A 467 -15.05 15.89 16.44
CA GLY A 467 -15.38 16.19 17.83
C GLY A 467 -14.14 16.66 18.57
N TYR A 468 -14.30 17.72 19.36
CA TYR A 468 -13.27 18.26 20.25
C TYR A 468 -13.86 18.49 21.64
N GLU A 469 -13.13 18.07 22.66
CA GLU A 469 -13.53 18.25 24.06
C GLU A 469 -12.32 18.64 24.88
N ARG A 470 -12.39 19.85 25.48
CA ARG A 470 -11.41 20.25 26.49
C ARG A 470 -11.72 19.53 27.81
N ILE A 471 -10.72 18.92 28.41
CA ILE A 471 -10.81 18.28 29.71
C ILE A 471 -9.88 19.01 30.69
N PRO A 472 -10.05 18.87 32.02
CA PRO A 472 -9.29 19.67 33.01
C PRO A 472 -7.77 19.59 32.87
N SER A 473 -7.25 18.42 32.44
CA SER A 473 -5.81 18.20 32.29
C SER A 473 -5.35 18.10 30.84
N GLY A 474 -6.21 18.35 29.85
CA GLY A 474 -5.86 18.14 28.46
C GLY A 474 -7.01 18.38 27.49
N PHE A 475 -7.09 17.52 26.49
CA PHE A 475 -8.15 17.51 25.51
C PHE A 475 -8.36 16.15 24.87
N ARG A 476 -9.48 16.00 24.21
CA ARG A 476 -9.82 14.82 23.40
C ARG A 476 -10.28 15.28 22.02
N VAL A 477 -9.73 14.65 20.99
CA VAL A 477 -10.16 14.82 19.59
C VAL A 477 -10.63 13.47 19.07
N PHE A 478 -11.77 13.43 18.42
CA PHE A 478 -12.35 12.17 17.95
C PHE A 478 -13.17 12.36 16.66
N ALA A 479 -13.22 11.31 15.86
CA ALA A 479 -14.10 11.27 14.70
C ALA A 479 -15.56 11.05 15.11
N ALA A 480 -16.50 11.55 14.30
CA ALA A 480 -17.91 11.34 14.52
C ALA A 480 -18.28 9.86 14.61
N ALA A 481 -19.28 9.54 15.44
CA ALA A 481 -19.66 8.18 15.81
C ALA A 481 -20.28 7.34 14.67
N ASN A 482 -20.61 7.93 13.54
CA ASN A 482 -21.22 7.23 12.39
C ASN A 482 -20.18 6.41 11.60
N ARG A 483 -19.66 5.38 12.24
CA ARG A 483 -18.73 4.45 11.60
C ARG A 483 -19.49 3.48 10.71
N PRO A 484 -18.95 3.10 9.54
CA PRO A 484 -19.49 1.98 8.80
C PRO A 484 -19.31 0.69 9.61
N SER A 485 -20.33 0.33 10.41
CA SER A 485 -20.33 -0.80 11.34
C SER A 485 -20.19 -2.18 10.68
N ARG A 486 -20.10 -2.22 9.36
CA ARG A 486 -20.05 -3.45 8.56
C ARG A 486 -18.71 -3.74 7.89
N LEU A 487 -17.70 -2.90 8.07
CA LEU A 487 -16.37 -3.24 7.60
C LEU A 487 -15.64 -4.01 8.71
N PRO A 488 -15.47 -5.34 8.61
CA PRO A 488 -14.97 -6.20 9.70
C PRO A 488 -13.59 -5.83 10.24
N ARG A 489 -12.85 -4.98 9.53
CA ARG A 489 -11.51 -4.51 9.91
C ARG A 489 -11.49 -3.11 10.54
N TRP A 490 -12.65 -2.46 10.70
CA TRP A 490 -12.78 -1.09 11.22
C TRP A 490 -13.39 -1.04 12.62
N SER A 491 -13.98 -2.16 13.10
CA SER A 491 -14.64 -2.24 14.39
C SER A 491 -13.71 -1.92 15.56
N ASP A 492 -12.40 -2.18 15.39
CA ASP A 492 -11.40 -2.08 16.45
C ASP A 492 -10.60 -0.77 16.43
N LEU A 493 -10.86 0.11 15.44
CA LEU A 493 -10.14 1.38 15.31
C LEU A 493 -10.87 2.49 16.07
N THR A 494 -10.25 2.96 17.12
CA THR A 494 -10.65 4.20 17.79
C THR A 494 -9.99 5.37 17.08
N PHE A 495 -10.75 6.12 16.26
CA PHE A 495 -10.30 7.42 15.75
C PHE A 495 -10.47 8.46 16.87
N GLU A 496 -9.69 8.30 17.92
CA GLU A 496 -9.68 9.19 19.07
C GLU A 496 -8.23 9.38 19.53
N ILE A 497 -7.87 10.61 19.78
CA ILE A 497 -6.62 10.98 20.44
C ILE A 497 -6.98 11.74 21.70
N ARG A 498 -6.52 11.24 22.84
CA ARG A 498 -6.67 11.89 24.14
C ARG A 498 -5.30 12.26 24.67
N VAL A 499 -5.11 13.50 24.96
CA VAL A 499 -3.89 14.03 25.58
C VAL A 499 -4.23 14.46 26.99
N GLU A 500 -3.56 13.88 27.97
CA GLU A 500 -3.68 14.27 29.37
C GLU A 500 -2.30 14.64 29.92
N ARG A 501 -2.21 15.84 30.51
CA ARG A 501 -1.02 16.29 31.22
C ARG A 501 -1.23 16.06 32.72
N ASN A 502 -0.63 15.04 33.26
CA ASN A 502 -0.66 14.83 34.71
C ASN A 502 -0.05 16.03 35.43
N ALA A 503 -0.67 16.47 36.53
CA ALA A 503 -0.21 17.58 37.37
C ALA A 503 1.20 17.37 38.00
N LEU A 504 1.94 16.36 37.55
CA LEU A 504 3.25 15.96 38.10
C LEU A 504 4.40 16.96 37.85
N SER A 505 4.16 18.04 37.08
CA SER A 505 5.19 19.06 36.86
C SER A 505 5.29 20.12 37.99
N SER A 506 4.32 20.18 38.89
CA SER A 506 4.34 21.17 39.99
C SER A 506 5.27 20.79 41.17
N SER A 507 5.66 19.52 41.29
CA SER A 507 6.51 19.08 42.40
C SER A 507 8.01 19.30 42.20
N LYS A 508 8.47 19.54 40.96
CA LYS A 508 9.91 19.77 40.68
C LYS A 508 10.38 21.23 40.87
N LYS A 509 9.47 22.20 41.04
CA LYS A 509 9.84 23.60 41.24
C LYS A 509 10.13 23.97 42.69
N ASN A 510 9.81 23.10 43.67
CA ASN A 510 9.95 23.41 45.09
C ASN A 510 11.16 22.75 45.79
N SER A 511 12.10 22.12 45.04
CA SER A 511 13.23 21.43 45.68
C SER A 511 14.59 22.11 45.42
N THR A 512 14.61 23.38 45.00
CA THR A 512 15.84 24.15 44.84
C THR A 512 15.80 25.49 45.61
N SER A 513 15.33 25.45 46.82
CA SER A 513 15.52 26.51 47.82
C SER A 513 15.63 25.89 49.17
N ASP A 514 16.81 25.39 49.49
CA ASP A 514 17.41 25.39 50.85
C ASP A 514 18.93 25.21 50.70
#